data_02dd1f72c720a2f3456ae2baab788ac3
#
_entry.id   02dd1f72c720a2f3456ae2baab788ac3
#
_cell.length_a   1.000
_cell.length_b   1.000
_cell.length_c   1.000
_cell.angle_alpha   90.00
_cell.angle_beta   90.00
_cell.angle_gamma   90.00
#
_symmetry.space_group_name_H-M   'P 1'
#
loop_
_entity.id
_entity.type
_entity.pdbx_description
1 polymer ?
#
loop_
_entity_poly.entity_id
_entity_poly.type
_entity_poly.pdbx_seq_one_letter_code
_entity_poly.pdbx_strand_id
1 'polypeptide(L)'
;MENTTIVNNTQTAQLRNVISLLTGVERAENRPPHLPGLVCFYGPSGWGKSYAAAYVANTKNAYYVELKSTWTVKYLLQAICKEMGLSYSTGDTLAVLGEMVTEQLILSGRALIIDEFDYLVDKNKVDVIRDLFEGSAAPVILIGEEQLPNKLKRWERTHGRILDFIPAQPASFEDAQALRDLYCKRVKICDDLLDEIWKVARGSVRRICVNLERVQQTAITMAKREIGLTDWNDPLFTGDAPSRRV
;
A
#
# COMPACT_ATOMS: atom_id res chain seq x y z
N MET A 1 5.99 -14.38 19.78
CA MET A 1 7.16 -13.58 19.36
C MET A 1 6.67 -12.62 18.31
N GLU A 2 6.74 -11.35 18.70
CA GLU A 2 6.15 -10.21 18.02
C GLU A 2 6.89 -9.91 16.72
N ASN A 3 6.16 -9.81 15.61
CA ASN A 3 6.60 -9.04 14.45
C ASN A 3 5.57 -7.94 14.18
N THR A 4 5.46 -7.03 15.14
CA THR A 4 4.86 -5.72 14.88
C THR A 4 5.95 -4.91 14.19
N THR A 5 5.87 -4.77 12.88
CA THR A 5 6.70 -3.84 12.13
C THR A 5 6.25 -2.43 12.52
N ILE A 6 6.79 -1.92 13.63
CA ILE A 6 6.65 -0.50 14.00
C ILE A 6 7.46 0.28 12.96
N VAL A 7 6.78 0.81 11.96
CA VAL A 7 7.36 1.83 11.10
C VAL A 7 7.46 3.09 11.95
N ASN A 8 8.67 3.38 12.45
CA ASN A 8 8.95 4.59 13.20
C ASN A 8 8.54 5.83 12.39
N ASN A 9 7.64 6.60 12.94
CA ASN A 9 6.91 7.74 12.37
C ASN A 9 7.79 8.96 11.99
N THR A 10 9.11 8.86 12.00
CA THR A 10 10.03 9.99 11.78
C THR A 10 10.77 9.99 10.45
N GLN A 11 10.53 9.01 9.56
CA GLN A 11 11.30 8.86 8.31
C GLN A 11 10.47 8.35 7.14
N THR A 12 9.30 8.93 6.86
CA THR A 12 8.51 8.51 5.73
C THR A 12 8.43 9.65 4.70
N ALA A 13 8.89 9.41 3.47
CA ALA A 13 8.78 10.38 2.39
C ALA A 13 7.31 10.55 1.99
N GLN A 14 6.86 11.79 1.85
CA GLN A 14 5.52 12.09 1.32
C GLN A 14 5.54 11.95 -0.19
N LEU A 15 5.48 10.71 -0.66
CA LEU A 15 5.40 10.41 -2.08
C LEU A 15 4.04 10.81 -2.65
N ARG A 16 3.99 11.03 -3.95
CA ARG A 16 2.77 11.37 -4.69
C ARG A 16 1.59 10.44 -4.38
N ASN A 17 1.84 9.13 -4.31
CA ASN A 17 0.81 8.13 -3.98
C ASN A 17 0.32 8.20 -2.52
N VAL A 18 1.15 8.66 -1.60
CA VAL A 18 0.74 8.94 -0.21
C VAL A 18 -0.29 10.07 -0.19
N ILE A 19 -0.02 11.15 -0.90
CA ILE A 19 -0.92 12.31 -0.98
C ILE A 19 -2.25 11.90 -1.63
N SER A 20 -2.20 11.16 -2.74
CA SER A 20 -3.40 10.70 -3.45
C SER A 20 -4.29 9.82 -2.57
N LEU A 21 -3.70 8.86 -1.86
CA LEU A 21 -4.45 7.98 -0.97
C LEU A 21 -5.00 8.73 0.25
N LEU A 22 -4.19 9.61 0.85
CA LEU A 22 -4.62 10.42 2.00
C LEU A 22 -5.86 11.27 1.64
N THR A 23 -5.81 11.95 0.48
CA THR A 23 -6.95 12.74 -0.02
C THR A 23 -8.19 11.87 -0.25
N GLY A 24 -8.01 10.66 -0.78
CA GLY A 24 -9.12 9.71 -0.97
C GLY A 24 -9.75 9.26 0.33
N VAL A 25 -8.94 8.97 1.33
CA VAL A 25 -9.42 8.61 2.69
C VAL A 25 -10.16 9.77 3.33
N GLU A 26 -9.61 10.99 3.29
CA GLU A 26 -10.26 12.20 3.81
C GLU A 26 -11.61 12.47 3.15
N ARG A 27 -11.69 12.27 1.83
CA ARG A 27 -12.95 12.40 1.10
C ARG A 27 -13.99 11.37 1.56
N ALA A 28 -13.56 10.12 1.81
CA ALA A 28 -14.45 9.08 2.29
C ALA A 28 -14.88 9.30 3.75
N GLU A 29 -14.01 9.84 4.61
CA GLU A 29 -14.32 10.19 5.99
C GLU A 29 -15.34 11.35 6.07
N ASN A 30 -15.17 12.38 5.23
CA ASN A 30 -15.98 13.59 5.25
C ASN A 30 -17.20 13.56 4.30
N ARG A 31 -17.51 12.41 3.71
CA ARG A 31 -18.62 12.29 2.76
C ARG A 31 -19.97 12.49 3.43
N PRO A 32 -20.96 13.05 2.73
CA PRO A 32 -22.35 13.00 3.17
C PRO A 32 -22.84 11.57 3.40
N PRO A 33 -23.69 11.30 4.40
CA PRO A 33 -24.11 9.93 4.77
C PRO A 33 -24.83 9.14 3.66
N HIS A 34 -25.42 9.83 2.69
CA HIS A 34 -26.12 9.19 1.56
C HIS A 34 -25.19 8.74 0.43
N LEU A 35 -23.91 9.11 0.49
CA LEU A 35 -22.92 8.69 -0.50
C LEU A 35 -22.22 7.36 -0.12
N PRO A 36 -21.78 6.59 -1.10
CA PRO A 36 -20.98 5.39 -0.86
C PRO A 36 -19.66 5.74 -0.16
N GLY A 37 -19.02 4.78 0.47
CA GLY A 37 -17.78 5.01 1.25
C GLY A 37 -16.67 4.01 1.03
N LEU A 38 -16.76 3.17 -0.02
CA LEU A 38 -15.64 2.36 -0.45
C LEU A 38 -14.74 3.20 -1.38
N VAL A 39 -13.43 3.12 -1.19
CA VAL A 39 -12.43 3.71 -2.09
C VAL A 39 -11.56 2.61 -2.65
N CYS A 40 -11.34 2.61 -3.96
CA CYS A 40 -10.47 1.66 -4.63
C CYS A 40 -9.17 2.35 -5.06
N PHE A 41 -8.05 2.01 -4.41
CA PHE A 41 -6.72 2.49 -4.76
C PHE A 41 -5.96 1.39 -5.50
N TYR A 42 -5.62 1.58 -6.76
CA TYR A 42 -5.16 0.51 -7.63
C TYR A 42 -4.01 0.94 -8.54
N GLY A 43 -3.22 -0.02 -8.98
CA GLY A 43 -2.14 0.24 -9.95
C GLY A 43 -1.09 -0.85 -9.98
N PRO A 44 -0.07 -0.69 -10.84
CA PRO A 44 0.99 -1.67 -11.01
C PRO A 44 1.73 -2.02 -9.72
N SER A 45 2.26 -3.25 -9.67
CA SER A 45 3.10 -3.69 -8.55
C SER A 45 4.38 -2.84 -8.46
N GLY A 46 4.81 -2.56 -7.23
CA GLY A 46 6.03 -1.79 -6.97
C GLY A 46 5.87 -0.27 -7.06
N TRP A 47 4.68 0.27 -7.33
CA TRP A 47 4.43 1.72 -7.38
C TRP A 47 4.19 2.37 -6.01
N GLY A 48 4.43 1.65 -4.92
CA GLY A 48 4.40 2.20 -3.56
C GLY A 48 3.01 2.24 -2.92
N LYS A 49 2.03 1.45 -3.40
CA LYS A 49 0.67 1.39 -2.83
C LYS A 49 0.66 0.99 -1.34
N SER A 50 1.31 -0.13 -1.00
CA SER A 50 1.38 -0.60 0.40
C SER A 50 2.15 0.37 1.30
N TYR A 51 3.17 1.05 0.76
CA TYR A 51 3.87 2.11 1.47
C TYR A 51 2.93 3.29 1.79
N ALA A 52 2.15 3.73 0.80
CA ALA A 52 1.14 4.77 0.99
C ALA A 52 0.08 4.33 2.01
N ALA A 53 -0.37 3.07 1.93
CA ALA A 53 -1.34 2.50 2.85
C ALA A 53 -0.86 2.52 4.31
N ALA A 54 0.38 2.06 4.56
CA ALA A 54 0.97 2.06 5.89
C ALA A 54 1.14 3.49 6.44
N TYR A 55 1.57 4.44 5.60
CA TYR A 55 1.65 5.83 6.00
C TYR A 55 0.30 6.41 6.40
N VAL A 56 -0.71 6.22 5.54
CA VAL A 56 -2.07 6.76 5.77
C VAL A 56 -2.71 6.09 6.99
N ALA A 57 -2.53 4.77 7.16
CA ALA A 57 -3.01 4.04 8.34
C ALA A 57 -2.46 4.66 9.63
N ASN A 58 -1.17 4.94 9.68
CA ASN A 58 -0.55 5.57 10.86
C ASN A 58 -1.02 7.02 11.06
N THR A 59 -1.09 7.82 9.98
CA THR A 59 -1.44 9.25 10.06
C THR A 59 -2.90 9.46 10.45
N LYS A 60 -3.80 8.63 9.91
CA LYS A 60 -5.25 8.69 10.15
C LYS A 60 -5.72 7.78 11.28
N ASN A 61 -4.80 7.04 11.91
CA ASN A 61 -5.14 6.01 12.89
C ASN A 61 -6.17 5.01 12.32
N ALA A 62 -6.06 4.67 11.03
CA ALA A 62 -6.93 3.70 10.37
C ALA A 62 -6.49 2.28 10.71
N TYR A 63 -7.43 1.32 10.68
CA TYR A 63 -7.10 -0.09 10.76
C TYR A 63 -6.51 -0.57 9.45
N TYR A 64 -5.41 -1.34 9.49
CA TYR A 64 -4.72 -1.81 8.29
C TYR A 64 -4.52 -3.31 8.30
N VAL A 65 -4.98 -3.98 7.27
CA VAL A 65 -4.80 -5.43 7.08
C VAL A 65 -4.34 -5.70 5.65
N GLU A 66 -3.23 -6.43 5.51
CA GLU A 66 -2.72 -6.94 4.24
C GLU A 66 -3.17 -8.40 4.05
N LEU A 67 -3.99 -8.65 3.04
CA LEU A 67 -4.48 -9.98 2.68
C LEU A 67 -3.35 -10.88 2.16
N LYS A 68 -3.46 -12.16 2.43
CA LYS A 68 -2.55 -13.17 1.89
C LYS A 68 -3.31 -14.21 1.08
N SER A 69 -2.66 -14.77 0.07
CA SER A 69 -3.23 -15.74 -0.85
C SER A 69 -3.86 -16.96 -0.15
N THR A 70 -3.33 -17.35 1.01
CA THR A 70 -3.79 -18.51 1.79
C THR A 70 -4.97 -18.22 2.70
N TRP A 71 -5.35 -16.95 2.90
CA TRP A 71 -6.37 -16.59 3.88
C TRP A 71 -7.78 -16.95 3.44
N THR A 72 -8.56 -17.43 4.39
CA THR A 72 -10.02 -17.58 4.29
C THR A 72 -10.71 -16.29 4.78
N VAL A 73 -12.01 -16.14 4.48
CA VAL A 73 -12.81 -15.03 5.04
C VAL A 73 -12.78 -15.03 6.56
N LYS A 74 -12.84 -16.21 7.19
CA LYS A 74 -12.76 -16.31 8.65
C LYS A 74 -11.45 -15.75 9.17
N TYR A 75 -10.33 -16.11 8.54
CA TYR A 75 -9.02 -15.61 8.94
C TYR A 75 -8.86 -14.09 8.71
N LEU A 76 -9.44 -13.57 7.63
CA LEU A 76 -9.49 -12.12 7.40
C LEU A 76 -10.22 -11.40 8.54
N LEU A 77 -11.42 -11.85 8.92
CA LEU A 77 -12.18 -11.24 10.03
C LEU A 77 -11.43 -11.34 11.36
N GLN A 78 -10.77 -12.47 11.62
CA GLN A 78 -9.91 -12.64 12.79
C GLN A 78 -8.70 -11.68 12.77
N ALA A 79 -8.08 -11.47 11.60
CA ALA A 79 -6.98 -10.54 11.45
C ALA A 79 -7.44 -9.09 11.66
N ILE A 80 -8.63 -8.74 11.19
CA ILE A 80 -9.24 -7.42 11.44
C ILE A 80 -9.54 -7.25 12.94
N CYS A 81 -10.14 -8.25 13.60
CA CYS A 81 -10.37 -8.23 15.05
C CYS A 81 -9.06 -8.00 15.82
N LYS A 82 -8.00 -8.70 15.42
CA LYS A 82 -6.66 -8.55 16.04
C LYS A 82 -6.11 -7.14 15.86
N GLU A 83 -6.22 -6.57 14.66
CA GLU A 83 -5.79 -5.20 14.36
C GLU A 83 -6.59 -4.17 15.19
N MET A 84 -7.87 -4.45 15.44
CA MET A 84 -8.75 -3.63 16.28
C MET A 84 -8.52 -3.82 17.78
N GLY A 85 -7.68 -4.77 18.19
CA GLY A 85 -7.47 -5.10 19.60
C GLY A 85 -8.64 -5.86 20.25
N LEU A 86 -9.51 -6.49 19.44
CA LEU A 86 -10.66 -7.25 19.93
C LEU A 86 -10.24 -8.68 20.32
N SER A 87 -10.77 -9.16 21.45
CA SER A 87 -10.63 -10.56 21.86
C SER A 87 -11.67 -11.42 21.17
N TYR A 88 -11.26 -12.48 20.50
CA TYR A 88 -12.13 -13.44 19.81
C TYR A 88 -11.70 -14.88 20.10
N SER A 89 -12.62 -15.82 19.90
CA SER A 89 -12.36 -17.26 19.98
C SER A 89 -12.11 -17.86 18.60
N THR A 90 -11.25 -18.88 18.53
CA THR A 90 -11.06 -19.66 17.29
C THR A 90 -12.34 -20.40 16.87
N GLY A 91 -13.26 -20.64 17.81
CA GLY A 91 -14.59 -21.23 17.58
C GLY A 91 -15.64 -20.27 17.04
N ASP A 92 -15.41 -18.94 17.09
CA ASP A 92 -16.40 -17.96 16.64
C ASP A 92 -16.77 -18.15 15.18
N THR A 93 -18.05 -17.97 14.88
CA THR A 93 -18.58 -18.07 13.52
C THR A 93 -18.24 -16.83 12.69
N LEU A 94 -18.40 -16.92 11.37
CA LEU A 94 -18.23 -15.76 10.47
C LEU A 94 -19.17 -14.61 10.85
N ALA A 95 -20.42 -14.94 11.25
CA ALA A 95 -21.41 -13.95 11.65
C ALA A 95 -20.94 -13.19 12.89
N VAL A 96 -20.54 -13.90 13.96
CA VAL A 96 -20.04 -13.29 15.19
C VAL A 96 -18.84 -12.40 14.94
N LEU A 97 -17.85 -12.88 14.19
CA LEU A 97 -16.66 -12.08 13.86
C LEU A 97 -17.03 -10.84 13.03
N GLY A 98 -17.95 -10.99 12.07
CA GLY A 98 -18.45 -9.87 11.25
C GLY A 98 -19.17 -8.81 12.09
N GLU A 99 -20.02 -9.23 13.02
CA GLU A 99 -20.72 -8.33 13.96
C GLU A 99 -19.72 -7.58 14.86
N MET A 100 -18.74 -8.28 15.45
CA MET A 100 -17.70 -7.65 16.28
C MET A 100 -16.92 -6.58 15.52
N VAL A 101 -16.51 -6.86 14.26
CA VAL A 101 -15.81 -5.90 13.41
C VAL A 101 -16.70 -4.70 13.08
N THR A 102 -17.96 -4.96 12.73
CA THR A 102 -18.94 -3.91 12.39
C THR A 102 -19.19 -2.98 13.57
N GLU A 103 -19.44 -3.55 14.76
CA GLU A 103 -19.64 -2.79 16.00
C GLU A 103 -18.41 -1.91 16.32
N GLN A 104 -17.20 -2.47 16.22
CA GLN A 104 -15.98 -1.70 16.47
C GLN A 104 -15.77 -0.57 15.44
N LEU A 105 -16.13 -0.79 14.17
CA LEU A 105 -16.09 0.26 13.15
C LEU A 105 -17.05 1.40 13.47
N ILE A 106 -18.29 1.08 13.93
CA ILE A 106 -19.27 2.07 14.38
C ILE A 106 -18.72 2.88 15.57
N LEU A 107 -18.21 2.18 16.59
CA LEU A 107 -17.76 2.81 17.83
C LEU A 107 -16.54 3.71 17.62
N SER A 108 -15.61 3.29 16.77
CA SER A 108 -14.37 4.01 16.54
C SER A 108 -14.48 5.11 15.47
N GLY A 109 -15.37 4.96 14.50
CA GLY A 109 -15.46 5.79 13.31
C GLY A 109 -14.23 5.74 12.40
N ARG A 110 -13.29 4.85 12.68
CA ARG A 110 -12.00 4.75 11.96
C ARG A 110 -12.18 4.05 10.62
N ALA A 111 -11.40 4.47 9.63
CA ALA A 111 -11.34 3.80 8.34
C ALA A 111 -10.69 2.41 8.45
N LEU A 112 -11.11 1.48 7.58
CA LEU A 112 -10.48 0.16 7.41
C LEU A 112 -9.78 0.11 6.06
N ILE A 113 -8.48 -0.15 6.04
CA ILE A 113 -7.65 -0.32 4.85
C ILE A 113 -7.36 -1.81 4.66
N ILE A 114 -7.70 -2.33 3.48
CA ILE A 114 -7.46 -3.74 3.12
C ILE A 114 -6.55 -3.75 1.89
N ASP A 115 -5.32 -4.15 2.09
CA ASP A 115 -4.32 -4.28 1.03
C ASP A 115 -4.33 -5.68 0.40
N GLU A 116 -3.83 -5.81 -0.82
CA GLU A 116 -3.84 -7.03 -1.64
C GLU A 116 -5.26 -7.60 -1.85
N PHE A 117 -6.23 -6.68 -2.05
CA PHE A 117 -7.66 -7.01 -2.15
C PHE A 117 -8.00 -7.97 -3.29
N ASP A 118 -7.16 -8.05 -4.31
CA ASP A 118 -7.28 -8.99 -5.42
C ASP A 118 -7.49 -10.43 -4.96
N TYR A 119 -6.84 -10.86 -3.86
CA TYR A 119 -7.01 -12.21 -3.32
C TYR A 119 -8.44 -12.52 -2.87
N LEU A 120 -9.18 -11.51 -2.41
CA LEU A 120 -10.59 -11.71 -2.03
C LEU A 120 -11.51 -11.75 -3.26
N VAL A 121 -11.20 -10.93 -4.26
CA VAL A 121 -11.92 -10.91 -5.54
C VAL A 121 -11.76 -12.23 -6.28
N ASP A 122 -10.54 -12.75 -6.36
CA ASP A 122 -10.23 -14.01 -7.04
C ASP A 122 -10.88 -15.22 -6.35
N LYS A 123 -11.15 -15.13 -5.04
CA LYS A 123 -11.88 -16.15 -4.27
C LYS A 123 -13.39 -15.98 -4.27
N ASN A 124 -13.95 -14.99 -4.96
CA ASN A 124 -15.38 -14.69 -5.00
C ASN A 124 -15.98 -14.41 -3.60
N LYS A 125 -15.28 -13.63 -2.77
CA LYS A 125 -15.69 -13.35 -1.37
C LYS A 125 -15.77 -11.85 -1.07
N VAL A 126 -16.03 -11.02 -2.07
CA VAL A 126 -16.07 -9.56 -1.97
C VAL A 126 -17.21 -9.06 -1.08
N ASP A 127 -18.35 -9.78 -1.06
CA ASP A 127 -19.55 -9.35 -0.36
C ASP A 127 -19.34 -9.09 1.15
N VAL A 128 -18.41 -9.81 1.78
CA VAL A 128 -18.12 -9.58 3.21
C VAL A 128 -17.71 -8.13 3.49
N ILE A 129 -16.98 -7.51 2.57
CA ILE A 129 -16.54 -6.12 2.76
C ILE A 129 -17.69 -5.14 2.55
N ARG A 130 -18.59 -5.42 1.59
CA ARG A 130 -19.82 -4.66 1.44
C ARG A 130 -20.65 -4.74 2.73
N ASP A 131 -20.81 -5.94 3.30
CA ASP A 131 -21.61 -6.12 4.51
C ASP A 131 -21.02 -5.35 5.71
N LEU A 132 -19.69 -5.35 5.87
CA LEU A 132 -19.01 -4.52 6.89
C LEU A 132 -19.27 -3.02 6.67
N PHE A 133 -19.17 -2.55 5.42
CA PHE A 133 -19.44 -1.16 5.08
C PHE A 133 -20.91 -0.80 5.31
N GLU A 134 -21.85 -1.58 4.82
CA GLU A 134 -23.29 -1.32 4.96
C GLU A 134 -23.74 -1.34 6.43
N GLY A 135 -23.14 -2.23 7.23
CA GLY A 135 -23.43 -2.32 8.66
C GLY A 135 -22.84 -1.20 9.50
N SER A 136 -21.67 -0.67 9.13
CA SER A 136 -20.96 0.32 9.94
C SER A 136 -21.00 1.73 9.38
N ALA A 137 -21.24 1.90 8.08
CA ALA A 137 -21.00 3.12 7.33
C ALA A 137 -19.55 3.67 7.45
N ALA A 138 -18.61 2.94 8.01
CA ALA A 138 -17.23 3.35 8.11
C ALA A 138 -16.54 3.33 6.73
N PRO A 139 -15.61 4.26 6.42
CA PRO A 139 -14.85 4.22 5.18
C PRO A 139 -14.05 2.92 5.06
N VAL A 140 -14.10 2.26 3.91
CA VAL A 140 -13.27 1.09 3.62
C VAL A 140 -12.47 1.32 2.35
N ILE A 141 -11.15 1.16 2.46
CA ILE A 141 -10.20 1.39 1.37
C ILE A 141 -9.71 0.03 0.86
N LEU A 142 -9.94 -0.22 -0.42
CA LEU A 142 -9.57 -1.45 -1.11
C LEU A 142 -8.33 -1.17 -1.95
N ILE A 143 -7.22 -1.84 -1.66
CA ILE A 143 -5.95 -1.64 -2.38
C ILE A 143 -5.62 -2.90 -3.16
N GLY A 144 -5.28 -2.75 -4.44
CA GLY A 144 -4.94 -3.89 -5.27
C GLY A 144 -4.21 -3.55 -6.56
N GLU A 145 -4.15 -4.52 -7.43
CA GLU A 145 -3.43 -4.43 -8.69
C GLU A 145 -4.19 -3.58 -9.73
N GLU A 146 -3.54 -3.36 -10.87
CA GLU A 146 -4.04 -2.51 -11.96
C GLU A 146 -5.43 -2.93 -12.47
N GLN A 147 -5.72 -4.24 -12.47
CA GLN A 147 -6.97 -4.78 -12.96
C GLN A 147 -8.09 -4.83 -11.90
N LEU A 148 -7.82 -4.44 -10.66
CA LEU A 148 -8.82 -4.49 -9.58
C LEU A 148 -10.14 -3.80 -9.94
N PRO A 149 -10.18 -2.58 -10.53
CA PRO A 149 -11.44 -1.94 -10.91
C PRO A 149 -12.25 -2.77 -11.92
N ASN A 150 -11.59 -3.38 -12.90
CA ASN A 150 -12.24 -4.22 -13.90
C ASN A 150 -12.77 -5.53 -13.30
N LYS A 151 -12.02 -6.13 -12.38
CA LYS A 151 -12.45 -7.32 -11.65
C LYS A 151 -13.69 -7.03 -10.79
N LEU A 152 -13.78 -5.85 -10.16
CA LEU A 152 -14.90 -5.45 -9.31
C LEU A 152 -16.22 -5.21 -10.07
N LYS A 153 -16.19 -4.92 -11.36
CA LYS A 153 -17.40 -4.68 -12.17
C LYS A 153 -18.42 -5.83 -12.12
N ARG A 154 -17.96 -7.08 -11.99
CA ARG A 154 -18.85 -8.24 -11.86
C ARG A 154 -19.60 -8.31 -10.52
N TRP A 155 -19.21 -7.48 -9.55
CA TRP A 155 -19.79 -7.40 -8.21
C TRP A 155 -20.64 -6.13 -8.09
N GLU A 156 -21.72 -6.03 -8.86
CA GLU A 156 -22.51 -4.79 -9.00
C GLU A 156 -22.85 -4.14 -7.65
N ARG A 157 -23.25 -4.96 -6.66
CA ARG A 157 -23.62 -4.45 -5.34
C ARG A 157 -22.45 -3.78 -4.62
N THR A 158 -21.28 -4.38 -4.65
CA THR A 158 -20.07 -3.81 -4.05
C THR A 158 -19.54 -2.66 -4.90
N HIS A 159 -19.56 -2.81 -6.24
CA HIS A 159 -19.13 -1.77 -7.17
C HIS A 159 -19.98 -0.49 -7.00
N GLY A 160 -21.29 -0.62 -6.79
CA GLY A 160 -22.18 0.52 -6.51
C GLY A 160 -21.94 1.21 -5.16
N ARG A 161 -21.08 0.67 -4.30
CA ARG A 161 -20.66 1.29 -3.02
C ARG A 161 -19.30 1.97 -3.11
N ILE A 162 -18.68 1.99 -4.29
CA ILE A 162 -17.39 2.67 -4.49
C ILE A 162 -17.63 4.15 -4.72
N LEU A 163 -17.06 4.96 -3.85
CA LEU A 163 -17.07 6.42 -3.91
C LEU A 163 -16.07 6.93 -4.94
N ASP A 164 -14.89 6.31 -5.00
CA ASP A 164 -13.81 6.77 -5.86
C ASP A 164 -12.88 5.63 -6.30
N PHE A 165 -12.36 5.76 -7.52
CA PHE A 165 -11.31 4.91 -8.08
C PHE A 165 -10.05 5.75 -8.27
N ILE A 166 -9.05 5.53 -7.44
CA ILE A 166 -7.81 6.30 -7.41
C ILE A 166 -6.69 5.47 -8.04
N PRO A 167 -6.22 5.82 -9.25
CA PRO A 167 -5.08 5.15 -9.85
C PRO A 167 -3.79 5.59 -9.17
N ALA A 168 -2.97 4.64 -8.74
CA ALA A 168 -1.61 4.92 -8.32
C ALA A 168 -0.83 5.53 -9.47
N GLN A 169 0.01 6.51 -9.17
CA GLN A 169 0.83 7.21 -10.14
C GLN A 169 2.25 6.64 -10.17
N PRO A 170 2.93 6.65 -11.32
CA PRO A 170 4.34 6.31 -11.37
C PRO A 170 5.15 7.29 -10.52
N ALA A 171 6.21 6.81 -9.89
CA ALA A 171 7.11 7.67 -9.11
C ALA A 171 7.68 8.79 -9.99
N SER A 172 7.55 10.03 -9.53
CA SER A 172 8.17 11.19 -10.17
C SER A 172 9.67 11.30 -9.81
N PHE A 173 10.37 12.24 -10.44
CA PHE A 173 11.76 12.51 -10.08
C PHE A 173 11.87 13.08 -8.65
N GLU A 174 10.91 13.90 -8.24
CA GLU A 174 10.81 14.43 -6.87
C GLU A 174 10.58 13.28 -5.84
N ASP A 175 9.78 12.28 -6.20
CA ASP A 175 9.65 11.07 -5.37
C ASP A 175 10.98 10.33 -5.25
N ALA A 176 11.76 10.23 -6.34
CA ALA A 176 13.08 9.61 -6.32
C ALA A 176 14.07 10.40 -5.45
N GLN A 177 14.04 11.74 -5.50
CA GLN A 177 14.83 12.60 -4.63
C GLN A 177 14.46 12.39 -3.15
N ALA A 178 13.17 12.37 -2.84
CA ALA A 178 12.68 12.12 -1.49
C ALA A 178 13.11 10.74 -0.95
N LEU A 179 13.08 9.72 -1.80
CA LEU A 179 13.55 8.37 -1.45
C LEU A 179 15.07 8.33 -1.23
N ARG A 180 15.85 9.00 -2.10
CA ARG A 180 17.31 9.15 -1.91
C ARG A 180 17.61 9.81 -0.57
N ASP A 181 16.95 10.93 -0.30
CA ASP A 181 17.19 11.72 0.90
C ASP A 181 16.74 10.97 2.17
N LEU A 182 15.76 10.07 2.05
CA LEU A 182 15.32 9.20 3.13
C LEU A 182 16.31 8.07 3.41
N TYR A 183 16.77 7.35 2.38
CA TYR A 183 17.51 6.09 2.54
C TYR A 183 19.03 6.23 2.40
N CYS A 184 19.51 7.22 1.63
CA CYS A 184 20.94 7.37 1.33
C CYS A 184 21.62 8.41 2.24
N LYS A 185 21.63 8.18 3.56
CA LYS A 185 22.22 9.11 4.54
C LYS A 185 23.74 9.08 4.58
N ARG A 186 24.37 8.01 4.11
CA ARG A 186 25.82 7.77 4.27
C ARG A 186 26.63 8.23 3.07
N VAL A 187 25.99 8.31 1.90
CA VAL A 187 26.61 8.67 0.63
C VAL A 187 25.68 9.63 -0.10
N LYS A 188 26.23 10.68 -0.66
CA LYS A 188 25.51 11.60 -1.57
C LYS A 188 25.47 11.00 -2.96
N ILE A 189 24.29 10.63 -3.44
CA ILE A 189 24.05 10.23 -4.83
C ILE A 189 23.69 11.48 -5.62
N CYS A 190 24.49 11.80 -6.67
CA CYS A 190 24.29 12.98 -7.50
C CYS A 190 23.01 12.86 -8.36
N ASP A 191 22.46 14.00 -8.76
CA ASP A 191 21.19 14.05 -9.51
C ASP A 191 21.29 13.42 -10.90
N ASP A 192 22.47 13.43 -11.53
CA ASP A 192 22.72 12.77 -12.82
C ASP A 192 22.56 11.24 -12.73
N LEU A 193 23.12 10.60 -11.69
CA LEU A 193 22.94 9.17 -11.45
C LEU A 193 21.52 8.86 -10.96
N LEU A 194 20.93 9.72 -10.16
CA LEU A 194 19.55 9.57 -9.70
C LEU A 194 18.55 9.61 -10.87
N ASP A 195 18.78 10.50 -11.84
CA ASP A 195 17.95 10.61 -13.05
C ASP A 195 17.98 9.32 -13.87
N GLU A 196 19.16 8.70 -14.04
CA GLU A 196 19.26 7.39 -14.68
C GLU A 196 18.56 6.27 -13.89
N ILE A 197 18.69 6.26 -12.55
CA ILE A 197 17.96 5.33 -11.68
C ILE A 197 16.46 5.48 -11.89
N TRP A 198 15.95 6.71 -11.88
CA TRP A 198 14.53 7.02 -12.05
C TRP A 198 14.01 6.58 -13.43
N LYS A 199 14.73 6.90 -14.51
CA LYS A 199 14.37 6.49 -15.87
C LYS A 199 14.29 4.97 -16.01
N VAL A 200 15.29 4.25 -15.50
CA VAL A 200 15.36 2.77 -15.57
C VAL A 200 14.26 2.14 -14.71
N ALA A 201 13.89 2.76 -13.59
CA ALA A 201 12.85 2.26 -12.70
C ALA A 201 11.43 2.30 -13.31
N ARG A 202 11.18 3.12 -14.34
CA ARG A 202 9.89 3.22 -15.04
C ARG A 202 8.71 3.38 -14.07
N GLY A 203 8.84 4.31 -13.13
CA GLY A 203 7.80 4.62 -12.14
C GLY A 203 7.73 3.67 -10.94
N SER A 204 8.56 2.64 -10.87
CA SER A 204 8.57 1.70 -9.75
C SER A 204 9.39 2.21 -8.57
N VAL A 205 8.72 2.58 -7.48
CA VAL A 205 9.34 2.91 -6.18
C VAL A 205 10.28 1.80 -5.70
N ARG A 206 9.85 0.53 -5.86
CA ARG A 206 10.66 -0.63 -5.48
C ARG A 206 11.99 -0.67 -6.24
N ARG A 207 11.97 -0.44 -7.56
CA ARG A 207 13.19 -0.43 -8.39
C ARG A 207 14.10 0.73 -8.04
N ILE A 208 13.54 1.91 -7.76
CA ILE A 208 14.30 3.07 -7.27
C ILE A 208 15.03 2.68 -5.98
N CYS A 209 14.33 2.17 -4.97
CA CYS A 209 14.93 1.79 -3.69
C CYS A 209 16.03 0.74 -3.83
N VAL A 210 15.82 -0.28 -4.68
CA VAL A 210 16.84 -1.31 -4.95
C VAL A 210 18.10 -0.72 -5.55
N ASN A 211 17.96 0.19 -6.53
CA ASN A 211 19.11 0.84 -7.17
C ASN A 211 19.82 1.80 -6.20
N LEU A 212 19.07 2.58 -5.44
CA LEU A 212 19.64 3.49 -4.42
C LEU A 212 20.50 2.73 -3.42
N GLU A 213 20.01 1.59 -2.90
CA GLU A 213 20.76 0.75 -1.96
C GLU A 213 22.01 0.17 -2.61
N ARG A 214 21.92 -0.37 -3.84
CA ARG A 214 23.09 -0.90 -4.57
C ARG A 214 24.16 0.17 -4.79
N VAL A 215 23.75 1.36 -5.24
CA VAL A 215 24.67 2.49 -5.47
C VAL A 215 25.33 2.91 -4.15
N GLN A 216 24.56 3.04 -3.09
CA GLN A 216 25.10 3.41 -1.78
C GLN A 216 26.12 2.40 -1.26
N GLN A 217 25.84 1.09 -1.36
CA GLN A 217 26.76 0.03 -0.91
C GLN A 217 28.04 0.02 -1.77
N THR A 218 27.93 0.17 -3.07
CA THR A 218 29.10 0.25 -3.95
C THR A 218 29.97 1.47 -3.61
N ALA A 219 29.37 2.64 -3.42
CA ALA A 219 30.10 3.85 -3.03
C ALA A 219 30.82 3.69 -1.68
N ILE A 220 30.17 3.06 -0.70
CA ILE A 220 30.79 2.75 0.60
C ILE A 220 32.00 1.81 0.40
N THR A 221 31.88 0.78 -0.43
CA THR A 221 32.97 -0.16 -0.73
C THR A 221 34.15 0.56 -1.41
N MET A 222 33.87 1.54 -2.26
CA MET A 222 34.87 2.41 -2.91
C MET A 222 35.42 3.52 -1.99
N ALA A 223 34.98 3.56 -0.72
CA ALA A 223 35.29 4.64 0.22
C ALA A 223 34.93 6.07 -0.30
N LYS A 224 33.93 6.18 -1.17
CA LYS A 224 33.44 7.45 -1.71
C LYS A 224 32.32 8.02 -0.82
N ARG A 225 32.36 9.34 -0.59
CA ARG A 225 31.28 10.06 0.11
C ARG A 225 30.23 10.62 -0.85
N GLU A 226 30.56 10.69 -2.12
CA GLU A 226 29.70 11.16 -3.20
C GLU A 226 29.92 10.27 -4.43
N ILE A 227 28.84 10.00 -5.20
CA ILE A 227 28.89 9.18 -6.41
C ILE A 227 27.95 9.77 -7.46
N GLY A 228 28.48 9.95 -8.68
CA GLY A 228 27.75 10.42 -9.84
C GLY A 228 27.72 9.38 -10.96
N LEU A 229 27.08 9.75 -12.07
CA LEU A 229 26.92 8.87 -13.22
C LEU A 229 28.26 8.40 -13.81
N THR A 230 29.27 9.27 -13.82
CA THR A 230 30.63 8.96 -14.34
C THR A 230 31.37 7.94 -13.46
N ASP A 231 30.98 7.78 -12.23
CA ASP A 231 31.56 6.84 -11.27
C ASP A 231 30.90 5.45 -11.32
N TRP A 232 29.71 5.37 -11.94
CA TRP A 232 28.89 4.17 -11.96
C TRP A 232 29.08 3.39 -13.27
N ASN A 233 29.57 2.16 -13.17
CA ASN A 233 29.84 1.31 -14.33
C ASN A 233 28.99 0.03 -14.39
N ASP A 234 28.24 -0.27 -13.31
CA ASP A 234 27.42 -1.49 -13.23
C ASP A 234 26.03 -1.26 -13.87
N PRO A 235 25.38 -2.30 -14.40
CA PRO A 235 24.03 -2.18 -14.90
C PRO A 235 23.06 -1.88 -13.75
N LEU A 236 22.16 -0.91 -13.94
CA LEU A 236 21.07 -0.64 -13.01
C LEU A 236 20.01 -1.74 -13.07
N PHE A 237 19.37 -1.98 -11.95
CA PHE A 237 18.31 -2.99 -11.83
C PHE A 237 17.03 -2.53 -12.53
N THR A 238 16.62 -3.26 -13.57
CA THR A 238 15.40 -2.99 -14.37
C THR A 238 14.18 -3.76 -13.86
N GLY A 239 14.39 -4.75 -13.02
CA GLY A 239 13.37 -5.73 -12.62
C GLY A 239 13.34 -6.97 -13.50
N ASP A 240 14.05 -6.97 -14.61
CA ASP A 240 14.14 -8.11 -15.52
C ASP A 240 15.26 -9.06 -15.10
N ALA A 241 15.11 -10.34 -15.40
CA ALA A 241 16.21 -11.29 -15.24
C ALA A 241 17.33 -10.93 -16.22
N PRO A 242 18.62 -11.03 -15.81
CA PRO A 242 19.73 -10.82 -16.73
C PRO A 242 19.62 -11.81 -17.90
N SER A 243 19.80 -11.28 -19.13
CA SER A 243 19.88 -12.16 -20.31
C SER A 243 20.98 -13.18 -20.09
N ARG A 244 20.66 -14.48 -20.28
CA ARG A 244 21.71 -15.50 -20.28
C ARG A 244 22.77 -15.11 -21.30
N ARG A 245 24.01 -14.91 -20.85
CA ARG A 245 25.13 -14.90 -21.76
C ARG A 245 25.25 -16.32 -22.32
N VAL A 246 24.89 -16.47 -23.59
CA VAL A 246 25.17 -17.70 -24.37
C VAL A 246 26.65 -17.77 -24.64
#